data_322cbe981225ae09d193df0fc458cc43
#
_entry.id   322cbe981225ae09d193df0fc458cc43
#
_cell.length_a   1.000
_cell.length_b   1.000
_cell.length_c   1.000
_cell.angle_alpha   90.00
_cell.angle_beta   90.00
_cell.angle_gamma   90.00
#
_symmetry.space_group_name_H-M   'P 1'
#
loop_
_entity.id
_entity.type
_entity.pdbx_description
1 polymer ?
#
loop_
_entity_poly.entity_id
_entity_poly.type
_entity_poly.pdbx_seq_one_letter_code
_entity_poly.pdbx_strand_id
1 'polypeptide(L)'
;MERYTWTLRVSTAGKDRATVFARTQQFSVGAPVQFDTAYDAITALEYVLGAIGADVVHGMQALARKRRVEVDHVEAVVEGELNNPLAYLGVVGESGHPGLERVSVKVYVASIAAEEEVRRIWQEMLDRSPLVRTFQPAIRFELSLQVVL
;
A
#
# COMPACT_ATOMS: atom_id res chain seq x y z
N MET A 1 24.29 -3.40 17.37
CA MET A 1 23.17 -3.77 16.50
C MET A 1 23.23 -2.93 15.22
N GLU A 2 23.24 -3.59 14.10
CA GLU A 2 23.19 -2.90 12.82
C GLU A 2 21.83 -2.22 12.65
N ARG A 3 21.87 -1.03 12.08
CA ARG A 3 20.64 -0.31 11.74
C ARG A 3 20.39 -0.44 10.25
N TYR A 4 19.17 -0.82 9.91
CA TYR A 4 18.74 -0.92 8.52
C TYR A 4 18.03 0.38 8.16
N THR A 5 18.71 1.22 7.40
CA THR A 5 18.25 2.57 7.07
C THR A 5 18.17 2.76 5.56
N TRP A 6 17.06 3.32 5.09
CA TRP A 6 16.88 3.76 3.72
C TRP A 6 16.79 5.26 3.70
N THR A 7 17.48 5.89 2.77
CA THR A 7 17.50 7.35 2.63
C THR A 7 17.11 7.73 1.22
N LEU A 8 16.08 8.55 1.11
CA LEU A 8 15.60 9.10 -0.15
C LEU A 8 15.76 10.61 -0.12
N ARG A 9 15.98 11.21 -1.30
CA ARG A 9 16.00 12.65 -1.45
C ARG A 9 14.76 13.07 -2.25
N VAL A 10 14.10 14.12 -1.82
CA VAL A 10 12.88 14.63 -2.48
C VAL A 10 13.05 16.11 -2.75
N SER A 11 12.76 16.52 -3.97
CA SER A 11 12.83 17.94 -4.34
C SER A 11 11.60 18.38 -5.13
N THR A 12 11.30 19.66 -5.07
CA THR A 12 10.21 20.23 -5.87
C THR A 12 10.52 20.13 -7.36
N ALA A 13 9.47 19.89 -8.14
CA ALA A 13 9.56 19.81 -9.61
C ALA A 13 8.32 20.49 -10.20
N GLY A 14 8.40 21.79 -10.48
CA GLY A 14 7.26 22.58 -10.90
C GLY A 14 6.36 22.97 -9.74
N LYS A 15 5.10 23.29 -10.02
CA LYS A 15 4.19 23.89 -9.04
C LYS A 15 3.54 22.87 -8.09
N ASP A 16 3.27 21.66 -8.58
CA ASP A 16 2.52 20.66 -7.84
C ASP A 16 3.11 19.25 -7.97
N ARG A 17 4.40 19.18 -8.27
CA ARG A 17 5.12 17.91 -8.41
C ARG A 17 6.31 17.87 -7.49
N ALA A 18 6.71 16.67 -7.13
CA ALA A 18 7.99 16.40 -6.49
C ALA A 18 8.67 15.26 -7.22
N THR A 19 9.99 15.27 -7.23
CA THR A 19 10.79 14.14 -7.71
C THR A 19 11.42 13.45 -6.51
N VAL A 20 11.23 12.14 -6.43
CA VAL A 20 11.83 11.29 -5.40
C VAL A 20 13.00 10.53 -6.02
N PHE A 21 14.15 10.59 -5.35
CA PHE A 21 15.37 9.91 -5.76
C PHE A 21 15.68 8.82 -4.76
N ALA A 22 15.72 7.59 -5.23
CA ALA A 22 16.01 6.41 -4.44
C ALA A 22 17.15 5.64 -5.11
N ARG A 23 18.34 5.68 -4.52
CA ARG A 23 19.55 5.07 -5.11
C ARG A 23 19.82 5.65 -6.50
N THR A 24 19.79 4.84 -7.56
CA THR A 24 19.93 5.30 -8.97
C THR A 24 18.59 5.47 -9.67
N GLN A 25 17.49 5.31 -8.95
CA GLN A 25 16.13 5.40 -9.49
C GLN A 25 15.47 6.70 -9.10
N GLN A 26 14.47 7.10 -9.87
CA GLN A 26 13.66 8.27 -9.55
C GLN A 26 12.22 8.08 -10.03
N PHE A 27 11.31 8.78 -9.36
CA PHE A 27 9.91 8.82 -9.78
C PHE A 27 9.28 10.15 -9.40
N SER A 28 8.21 10.49 -10.12
CA SER A 28 7.44 11.73 -9.91
C SER A 28 6.25 11.48 -9.01
N VAL A 29 5.98 12.43 -8.12
CA VAL A 29 4.83 12.37 -7.21
C VAL A 29 4.05 13.67 -7.36
N GLY A 30 2.73 13.56 -7.50
CA GLY A 30 1.83 14.70 -7.57
C GLY A 30 1.49 15.27 -6.20
N ALA A 31 0.41 16.03 -6.14
CA ALA A 31 -0.10 16.60 -4.89
C ALA A 31 -0.33 15.49 -3.85
N PRO A 32 -0.30 15.84 -2.54
CA PRO A 32 -0.57 14.84 -1.50
C PRO A 32 -1.91 14.14 -1.66
N VAL A 33 -2.96 14.88 -1.99
CA VAL A 33 -4.30 14.38 -2.24
C VAL A 33 -4.90 15.17 -3.41
N GLN A 34 -5.65 14.50 -4.26
CA GLN A 34 -6.39 15.13 -5.36
C GLN A 34 -7.73 14.44 -5.55
N PHE A 35 -8.80 15.23 -5.73
CA PHE A 35 -10.17 14.73 -5.90
C PHE A 35 -10.61 14.66 -7.37
N ASP A 36 -9.86 15.29 -8.27
CA ASP A 36 -10.13 15.26 -9.69
C ASP A 36 -9.59 13.94 -10.28
N THR A 37 -10.48 13.10 -10.77
CA THR A 37 -10.12 11.80 -11.37
C THR A 37 -9.37 11.95 -12.70
N ALA A 38 -9.40 13.14 -13.31
CA ALA A 38 -8.64 13.44 -14.53
C ALA A 38 -7.23 13.98 -14.25
N TYR A 39 -6.84 14.05 -12.99
CA TYR A 39 -5.50 14.50 -12.60
C TYR A 39 -4.43 13.62 -13.25
N ASP A 40 -3.43 14.25 -13.84
CA ASP A 40 -2.44 13.58 -14.68
C ASP A 40 -1.19 13.07 -13.93
N ALA A 41 -1.24 13.06 -12.62
CA ALA A 41 -0.15 12.53 -11.79
C ALA A 41 -0.68 11.56 -10.74
N ILE A 42 0.22 10.78 -10.18
CA ILE A 42 -0.08 9.90 -9.06
C ILE A 42 0.20 10.68 -7.79
N THR A 43 -0.79 10.76 -6.91
CA THR A 43 -0.66 11.48 -5.64
C THR A 43 0.21 10.72 -4.64
N ALA A 44 0.72 11.42 -3.64
CA ALA A 44 1.47 10.79 -2.56
C ALA A 44 0.62 9.73 -1.84
N LEU A 45 -0.67 10.04 -1.60
CA LEU A 45 -1.59 9.09 -0.98
C LEU A 45 -1.73 7.81 -1.82
N GLU A 46 -1.90 7.95 -3.13
CA GLU A 46 -1.99 6.80 -4.04
C GLU A 46 -0.71 5.97 -4.04
N TYR A 47 0.45 6.61 -3.97
CA TYR A 47 1.73 5.88 -3.84
C TYR A 47 1.78 5.05 -2.56
N VAL A 48 1.33 5.58 -1.44
CA VAL A 48 1.30 4.83 -0.17
C VAL A 48 0.39 3.62 -0.29
N LEU A 49 -0.82 3.81 -0.82
CA LEU A 49 -1.78 2.71 -0.99
C LEU A 49 -1.25 1.65 -1.97
N GLY A 50 -0.68 2.09 -3.07
CA GLY A 50 -0.06 1.19 -4.05
C GLY A 50 1.11 0.41 -3.47
N ALA A 51 1.93 1.07 -2.65
CA ALA A 51 3.05 0.43 -1.97
C ALA A 51 2.58 -0.67 -1.01
N ILE A 52 1.51 -0.41 -0.26
CA ILE A 52 0.91 -1.42 0.64
C ILE A 52 0.45 -2.63 -0.16
N GLY A 53 -0.27 -2.41 -1.27
CA GLY A 53 -0.72 -3.49 -2.14
C GLY A 53 0.42 -4.27 -2.76
N ALA A 54 1.46 -3.59 -3.23
CA ALA A 54 2.65 -4.20 -3.80
C ALA A 54 3.40 -5.07 -2.79
N ASP A 55 3.53 -4.60 -1.54
CA ASP A 55 4.15 -5.36 -0.46
C ASP A 55 3.41 -6.69 -0.24
N VAL A 56 2.09 -6.63 -0.15
CA VAL A 56 1.25 -7.80 0.08
C VAL A 56 1.31 -8.78 -1.09
N VAL A 57 1.16 -8.29 -2.31
CA VAL A 57 1.21 -9.13 -3.53
C VAL A 57 2.57 -9.80 -3.67
N HIS A 58 3.64 -9.03 -3.52
CA HIS A 58 5.00 -9.57 -3.61
C HIS A 58 5.29 -10.56 -2.48
N GLY A 59 4.86 -10.24 -1.27
CA GLY A 59 5.03 -11.12 -0.11
C GLY A 59 4.36 -12.47 -0.31
N MET A 60 3.14 -12.49 -0.84
CA MET A 60 2.43 -13.73 -1.16
C MET A 60 3.19 -14.55 -2.20
N GLN A 61 3.62 -13.89 -3.27
CA GLN A 61 4.35 -14.56 -4.35
C GLN A 61 5.68 -15.14 -3.87
N ALA A 62 6.44 -14.38 -3.10
CA ALA A 62 7.75 -14.81 -2.60
C ALA A 62 7.63 -15.98 -1.63
N LEU A 63 6.66 -15.95 -0.71
CA LEU A 63 6.43 -17.04 0.23
C LEU A 63 5.90 -18.29 -0.47
N ALA A 64 4.99 -18.13 -1.43
CA ALA A 64 4.50 -19.26 -2.22
C ALA A 64 5.66 -19.99 -2.89
N ARG A 65 6.57 -19.24 -3.50
CA ARG A 65 7.76 -19.82 -4.13
C ARG A 65 8.65 -20.53 -3.11
N LYS A 66 8.89 -19.91 -1.96
CA LYS A 66 9.72 -20.47 -0.90
C LYS A 66 9.12 -21.76 -0.32
N ARG A 67 7.80 -21.81 -0.15
CA ARG A 67 7.08 -22.96 0.40
C ARG A 67 6.68 -23.98 -0.65
N ARG A 68 7.02 -23.74 -1.92
CA ARG A 68 6.68 -24.60 -3.06
C ARG A 68 5.18 -24.83 -3.20
N VAL A 69 4.42 -23.77 -2.95
CA VAL A 69 2.98 -23.72 -3.20
C VAL A 69 2.77 -23.05 -4.54
N GLU A 70 2.04 -23.71 -5.42
CA GLU A 70 1.81 -23.22 -6.76
C GLU A 70 0.77 -22.11 -6.74
N VAL A 71 1.18 -20.91 -7.16
CA VAL A 71 0.33 -19.74 -7.26
C VAL A 71 0.53 -19.13 -8.65
N ASP A 72 -0.56 -19.06 -9.41
CA ASP A 72 -0.52 -18.57 -10.79
C ASP A 72 -0.55 -17.06 -10.87
N HIS A 73 -1.36 -16.43 -10.01
CA HIS A 73 -1.54 -14.98 -10.04
C HIS A 73 -2.00 -14.48 -8.67
N VAL A 74 -1.53 -13.30 -8.30
CA VAL A 74 -1.95 -12.60 -7.09
C VAL A 74 -2.34 -11.18 -7.49
N GLU A 75 -3.51 -10.74 -7.07
CA GLU A 75 -4.00 -9.39 -7.32
C GLU A 75 -4.54 -8.80 -6.03
N ALA A 76 -4.29 -7.53 -5.81
CA ALA A 76 -4.82 -6.80 -4.66
C ALA A 76 -5.59 -5.57 -5.12
N VAL A 77 -6.73 -5.33 -4.47
CA VAL A 77 -7.48 -4.08 -4.58
C VAL A 77 -7.35 -3.36 -3.25
N VAL A 78 -6.81 -2.16 -3.29
CA VAL A 78 -6.53 -1.37 -2.09
C VAL A 78 -7.41 -0.13 -2.10
N GLU A 79 -8.14 0.08 -1.00
CA GLU A 79 -8.94 1.28 -0.79
C GLU A 79 -8.45 2.00 0.46
N GLY A 80 -8.32 3.31 0.38
CA GLY A 80 -8.02 4.16 1.51
C GLY A 80 -9.13 5.16 1.75
N GLU A 81 -9.43 5.43 3.00
CA GLU A 81 -10.43 6.40 3.40
C GLU A 81 -9.83 7.40 4.36
N LEU A 82 -9.92 8.68 4.03
CA LEU A 82 -9.47 9.78 4.89
C LEU A 82 -10.53 10.05 5.98
N ASN A 83 -10.08 10.47 7.15
CA ASN A 83 -10.99 10.87 8.21
C ASN A 83 -11.82 12.08 7.79
N ASN A 84 -11.14 13.21 7.49
CA ASN A 84 -11.81 14.40 6.99
C ASN A 84 -10.96 15.11 5.94
N PRO A 85 -11.25 14.93 4.65
CA PRO A 85 -10.48 15.58 3.58
C PRO A 85 -10.61 17.11 3.60
N LEU A 86 -11.68 17.66 4.17
CA LEU A 86 -11.85 19.11 4.27
C LEU A 86 -10.84 19.74 5.24
N ALA A 87 -10.37 18.98 6.23
CA ALA A 87 -9.29 19.42 7.11
C ALA A 87 -7.97 19.62 6.33
N TYR A 88 -7.71 18.79 5.32
CA TYR A 88 -6.57 19.00 4.41
C TYR A 88 -6.70 20.30 3.62
N LEU A 89 -7.92 20.63 3.18
CA LEU A 89 -8.19 21.84 2.41
C LEU A 89 -8.23 23.10 3.28
N GLY A 90 -8.12 22.96 4.60
CA GLY A 90 -8.11 24.09 5.52
C GLY A 90 -9.46 24.78 5.70
N VAL A 91 -10.55 24.04 5.50
CA VAL A 91 -11.91 24.58 5.67
C VAL A 91 -12.15 24.93 7.15
N VAL A 92 -12.54 26.18 7.40
CA VAL A 92 -12.79 26.69 8.76
C VAL A 92 -14.00 26.00 9.38
N GLY A 93 -13.87 25.59 10.64
CA GLY A 93 -14.96 24.97 11.39
C GLY A 93 -15.03 23.46 11.26
N GLU A 94 -14.20 22.85 10.43
CA GLU A 94 -14.14 21.39 10.31
C GLU A 94 -13.37 20.78 11.48
N SER A 95 -13.87 19.62 11.95
CA SER A 95 -13.24 18.83 13.01
C SER A 95 -12.64 17.55 12.43
N GLY A 96 -11.83 16.86 13.22
CA GLY A 96 -11.14 15.64 12.78
C GLY A 96 -9.74 15.94 12.25
N HIS A 97 -9.21 15.04 11.43
CA HIS A 97 -7.86 15.15 10.87
C HIS A 97 -7.87 14.73 9.39
N PRO A 98 -6.86 15.14 8.61
CA PRO A 98 -6.81 14.82 7.17
C PRO A 98 -6.18 13.46 6.86
N GLY A 99 -5.82 12.69 7.86
CA GLY A 99 -5.10 11.43 7.67
C GLY A 99 -6.00 10.27 7.27
N LEU A 100 -5.36 9.17 6.90
CA LEU A 100 -6.04 7.91 6.65
C LEU A 100 -6.68 7.38 7.93
N GLU A 101 -7.93 7.00 7.83
CA GLU A 101 -8.68 6.36 8.91
C GLU A 101 -8.79 4.86 8.70
N ARG A 102 -8.99 4.43 7.48
CA ARG A 102 -9.18 3.03 7.10
C ARG A 102 -8.44 2.72 5.81
N VAL A 103 -7.81 1.55 5.80
CA VAL A 103 -7.26 0.94 4.59
C VAL A 103 -7.82 -0.47 4.46
N SER A 104 -8.38 -0.80 3.31
CA SER A 104 -8.87 -2.12 2.98
C SER A 104 -7.99 -2.72 1.87
N VAL A 105 -7.50 -3.93 2.09
CA VAL A 105 -6.74 -4.68 1.09
C VAL A 105 -7.45 -6.00 0.83
N LYS A 106 -8.01 -6.16 -0.37
CA LYS A 106 -8.65 -7.40 -0.81
C LYS A 106 -7.70 -8.10 -1.76
N VAL A 107 -7.29 -9.31 -1.41
CA VAL A 107 -6.32 -10.07 -2.20
C VAL A 107 -6.99 -11.28 -2.82
N TYR A 108 -6.78 -11.44 -4.11
CA TYR A 108 -7.29 -12.55 -4.90
C TYR A 108 -6.10 -13.39 -5.36
N VAL A 109 -6.10 -14.67 -5.02
CA VAL A 109 -5.03 -15.60 -5.38
C VAL A 109 -5.59 -16.69 -6.27
N ALA A 110 -5.07 -16.79 -7.49
CA ALA A 110 -5.39 -17.89 -8.39
C ALA A 110 -4.41 -19.04 -8.11
N SER A 111 -4.91 -20.17 -7.66
CA SER A 111 -4.08 -21.31 -7.28
C SER A 111 -4.88 -22.60 -7.33
N ILE A 112 -4.24 -23.68 -7.78
CA ILE A 112 -4.79 -25.05 -7.70
C ILE A 112 -4.40 -25.75 -6.40
N ALA A 113 -3.55 -25.12 -5.59
CA ALA A 113 -3.18 -25.66 -4.29
C ALA A 113 -4.35 -25.67 -3.33
N ALA A 114 -4.27 -26.46 -2.28
CA ALA A 114 -5.28 -26.49 -1.23
C ALA A 114 -5.42 -25.11 -0.59
N GLU A 115 -6.64 -24.68 -0.36
CA GLU A 115 -6.93 -23.37 0.22
C GLU A 115 -6.21 -23.19 1.55
N GLU A 116 -6.09 -24.24 2.36
CA GLU A 116 -5.39 -24.20 3.64
C GLU A 116 -3.92 -23.82 3.50
N GLU A 117 -3.26 -24.32 2.46
CA GLU A 117 -1.86 -23.98 2.19
C GLU A 117 -1.72 -22.50 1.81
N VAL A 118 -2.62 -22.01 0.97
CA VAL A 118 -2.63 -20.60 0.57
C VAL A 118 -2.89 -19.70 1.79
N ARG A 119 -3.79 -20.09 2.67
CA ARG A 119 -4.10 -19.34 3.90
C ARG A 119 -2.94 -19.34 4.89
N ARG A 120 -2.15 -20.40 4.95
CA ARG A 120 -0.93 -20.40 5.79
C ARG A 120 0.09 -19.40 5.28
N ILE A 121 0.29 -19.35 3.97
CA ILE A 121 1.17 -18.36 3.34
C ILE A 121 0.66 -16.94 3.64
N TRP A 122 -0.64 -16.73 3.54
CA TRP A 122 -1.30 -15.46 3.86
C TRP A 122 -0.97 -15.00 5.28
N GLN A 123 -1.14 -15.86 6.27
CA GLN A 123 -0.84 -15.52 7.66
C GLN A 123 0.64 -15.22 7.87
N GLU A 124 1.51 -16.03 7.29
CA GLU A 124 2.96 -15.80 7.37
C GLU A 124 3.35 -14.48 6.70
N MET A 125 2.76 -14.17 5.55
CA MET A 125 3.00 -12.92 4.85
C MET A 125 2.58 -11.71 5.70
N LEU A 126 1.39 -11.76 6.31
CA LEU A 126 0.91 -10.67 7.16
C LEU A 126 1.85 -10.41 8.33
N ASP A 127 2.38 -11.46 8.93
CA ASP A 127 3.32 -11.34 10.05
C ASP A 127 4.65 -10.73 9.64
N ARG A 128 5.04 -10.88 8.38
CA ARG A 128 6.33 -10.44 7.85
C ARG A 128 6.28 -9.17 7.01
N SER A 129 5.10 -8.70 6.65
CA SER A 129 4.95 -7.52 5.80
C SER A 129 5.42 -6.26 6.54
N PRO A 130 6.46 -5.57 6.07
CA PRO A 130 6.91 -4.33 6.70
C PRO A 130 5.83 -3.25 6.72
N LEU A 131 5.08 -3.08 5.63
CA LEU A 131 4.10 -2.01 5.54
C LEU A 131 2.83 -2.32 6.31
N VAL A 132 2.34 -3.56 6.27
CA VAL A 132 1.18 -3.98 7.10
C VAL A 132 1.53 -3.80 8.58
N ARG A 133 2.69 -4.27 9.00
CA ARG A 133 3.13 -4.15 10.40
C ARG A 133 3.34 -2.70 10.83
N THR A 134 3.71 -1.83 9.90
CA THR A 134 3.88 -0.40 10.17
C THR A 134 2.56 0.30 10.36
N PHE A 135 1.59 0.08 9.46
CA PHE A 135 0.34 0.83 9.44
C PHE A 135 -0.76 0.24 10.32
N GLN A 136 -0.77 -1.07 10.51
CA GLN A 136 -1.82 -1.77 11.26
C GLN A 136 -2.09 -1.19 12.66
N PRO A 137 -1.08 -0.80 13.46
CA PRO A 137 -1.34 -0.21 14.77
C PRO A 137 -1.90 1.22 14.72
N ALA A 138 -1.71 1.92 13.61
CA ALA A 138 -2.04 3.35 13.50
C ALA A 138 -3.39 3.60 12.83
N ILE A 139 -3.84 2.71 11.96
CA ILE A 139 -5.06 2.86 11.17
C ILE A 139 -5.89 1.59 11.25
N ARG A 140 -7.19 1.74 11.00
CA ARG A 140 -8.07 0.58 10.84
C ARG A 140 -7.71 -0.13 9.53
N PHE A 141 -7.18 -1.35 9.67
CA PHE A 141 -6.70 -2.13 8.54
C PHE A 141 -7.59 -3.35 8.33
N GLU A 142 -8.22 -3.44 7.16
CA GLU A 142 -9.10 -4.55 6.80
C GLU A 142 -8.44 -5.37 5.71
N LEU A 143 -8.07 -6.60 6.03
CA LEU A 143 -7.36 -7.51 5.14
C LEU A 143 -8.21 -8.72 4.85
N SER A 144 -8.36 -9.06 3.59
CA SER A 144 -9.12 -10.25 3.20
C SER A 144 -8.45 -10.98 2.04
N LEU A 145 -8.61 -12.30 2.06
CA LEU A 145 -8.06 -13.20 1.05
C LEU A 145 -9.19 -14.01 0.41
N GLN A 146 -9.18 -14.07 -0.90
CA GLN A 146 -10.05 -14.95 -1.67
C GLN A 146 -9.19 -15.81 -2.59
N VAL A 147 -9.31 -17.12 -2.44
CA VAL A 147 -8.63 -18.08 -3.30
C VAL A 147 -9.57 -18.46 -4.44
N VAL A 148 -9.09 -18.35 -5.66
CA VAL A 148 -9.85 -18.69 -6.87
C VAL A 148 -9.09 -19.70 -7.69
N LEU A 149 -9.82 -20.42 -8.55
CA LEU A 149 -9.21 -21.40 -9.44
C LEU A 149 -8.74 -20.78 -10.76
#